data_b4b7e6016f81f7084623790a84cd89ba
#
_entry.id   b4b7e6016f81f7084623790a84cd89ba
#
_cell.length_a   1.000
_cell.length_b   1.000
_cell.length_c   1.000
_cell.angle_alpha   90.00
_cell.angle_beta   90.00
_cell.angle_gamma   90.00
#
_symmetry.space_group_name_H-M   'P 1'
#
loop_
_entity.id
_entity.type
_entity.pdbx_description
1 polymer ?
#
loop_
_entity_poly.entity_id
_entity_poly.type
_entity_poly.pdbx_seq_one_letter_code
_entity_poly.pdbx_strand_id
1 'polypeptide(L)'
;VLDVTLTGTFLCARAVLPHMHALGREQIVNMASVAGRTCCDIVALHYAATKAALIGIAKHLAGEQSPYGISVNAVAPGRIDTLLMRGTTPEANEAARLATPLQRLGTPKDVATTCLFLTSTAGAFVTGQVCDVSGGWLLS
;
A
#
# COMPACT_ATOMS: atom_id res chain seq x y z
N VAL A 1 -8.87 10.78 9.34
CA VAL A 1 -8.32 9.64 8.58
C VAL A 1 -9.14 9.44 7.30
N LEU A 2 -10.46 9.26 7.37
CA LEU A 2 -11.31 9.02 6.20
C LEU A 2 -11.14 10.09 5.11
N ASP A 3 -11.32 11.36 5.45
CA ASP A 3 -11.25 12.45 4.48
C ASP A 3 -9.88 12.57 3.81
N VAL A 4 -8.80 12.49 4.58
CA VAL A 4 -7.45 12.63 4.04
C VAL A 4 -7.05 11.38 3.25
N THR A 5 -7.27 10.20 3.81
CA THR A 5 -6.72 8.96 3.22
C THR A 5 -7.63 8.41 2.13
N LEU A 6 -8.93 8.30 2.38
CA LEU A 6 -9.86 7.73 1.39
C LEU A 6 -10.32 8.77 0.37
N THR A 7 -10.97 9.84 0.84
CA THR A 7 -11.48 10.89 -0.03
C THR A 7 -10.35 11.58 -0.80
N GLY A 8 -9.22 11.86 -0.12
CA GLY A 8 -8.04 12.45 -0.76
C GLY A 8 -7.49 11.57 -1.87
N THR A 9 -7.33 10.26 -1.65
CA THR A 9 -6.86 9.34 -2.70
C THR A 9 -7.80 9.31 -3.89
N PHE A 10 -9.11 9.24 -3.65
CA PHE A 10 -10.11 9.28 -4.72
C PHE A 10 -10.03 10.59 -5.52
N LEU A 11 -9.96 11.74 -4.85
CA LEU A 11 -9.87 13.04 -5.51
C LEU A 11 -8.57 13.21 -6.29
N CYS A 12 -7.43 12.74 -5.76
CA CYS A 12 -6.16 12.76 -6.48
C CYS A 12 -6.22 11.90 -7.75
N ALA A 13 -6.70 10.65 -7.63
CA ALA A 13 -6.86 9.78 -8.79
C ALA A 13 -7.75 10.44 -9.86
N ARG A 14 -8.92 10.94 -9.47
CA ARG A 14 -9.83 11.64 -10.39
C ARG A 14 -9.18 12.83 -11.09
N ALA A 15 -8.35 13.58 -10.39
CA ALA A 15 -7.71 14.77 -10.95
C ALA A 15 -6.58 14.44 -11.94
N VAL A 16 -5.82 13.35 -11.73
CA VAL A 16 -4.66 13.01 -12.56
C VAL A 16 -5.01 12.14 -13.76
N LEU A 17 -6.07 11.31 -13.68
CA LEU A 17 -6.43 10.34 -14.72
C LEU A 17 -6.61 10.98 -16.13
N PRO A 18 -7.29 12.12 -16.32
CA PRO A 18 -7.41 12.72 -17.65
C PRO A 18 -6.05 13.05 -18.28
N HIS A 19 -5.08 13.47 -17.45
CA HIS A 19 -3.73 13.75 -17.90
C HIS A 19 -2.95 12.47 -18.22
N MET A 20 -3.06 11.46 -17.36
CA MET A 20 -2.45 10.14 -17.55
C MET A 20 -2.96 9.44 -18.81
N HIS A 21 -4.25 9.57 -19.14
CA HIS A 21 -4.82 9.06 -20.40
C HIS A 21 -4.11 9.65 -21.63
N ALA A 22 -3.79 10.94 -21.60
CA ALA A 22 -3.10 11.59 -22.71
C ALA A 22 -1.65 11.11 -22.88
N LEU A 23 -1.00 10.66 -21.80
CA LEU A 23 0.37 10.14 -21.81
C LEU A 23 0.45 8.66 -22.19
N GLY A 24 -0.55 7.86 -21.85
CA GLY A 24 -0.73 6.48 -22.31
C GLY A 24 0.20 5.42 -21.69
N ARG A 25 1.02 5.75 -20.70
CA ARG A 25 1.92 4.83 -19.97
C ARG A 25 2.21 5.36 -18.58
N GLU A 26 1.27 5.17 -17.66
CA GLU A 26 1.40 5.72 -16.33
C GLU A 26 1.10 4.68 -15.25
N GLN A 27 1.53 4.95 -14.03
CA GLN A 27 1.35 4.03 -12.91
C GLN A 27 0.81 4.77 -11.69
N ILE A 28 -0.12 4.12 -11.00
CA ILE A 28 -0.64 4.56 -9.70
C ILE A 28 -0.31 3.47 -8.67
N VAL A 29 0.29 3.88 -7.56
CA VAL A 29 0.52 2.99 -6.41
C VAL A 29 -0.16 3.56 -5.18
N ASN A 30 -1.18 2.86 -4.69
CA ASN A 30 -1.89 3.23 -3.46
C ASN A 30 -1.17 2.65 -2.24
N MET A 31 -0.87 3.49 -1.26
CA MET A 31 -0.26 3.08 0.00
C MET A 31 -1.33 2.56 0.96
N ALA A 32 -1.61 1.26 0.88
CA ALA A 32 -2.53 0.56 1.77
C ALA A 32 -1.86 0.18 3.11
N SER A 33 -2.20 -0.96 3.68
CA SER A 33 -1.59 -1.58 4.87
C SER A 33 -2.05 -3.02 4.97
N VAL A 34 -1.28 -3.88 5.61
CA VAL A 34 -1.74 -5.23 6.00
C VAL A 34 -2.99 -5.17 6.90
N ALA A 35 -3.17 -4.09 7.67
CA ALA A 35 -4.38 -3.84 8.45
C ALA A 35 -5.66 -3.70 7.61
N GLY A 36 -5.54 -3.40 6.31
CA GLY A 36 -6.66 -3.42 5.37
C GLY A 36 -6.95 -4.80 4.77
N ARG A 37 -6.16 -5.82 5.12
CA ARG A 37 -6.26 -7.19 4.59
C ARG A 37 -6.63 -8.23 5.65
N THR A 38 -6.33 -7.95 6.90
CA THR A 38 -6.59 -8.86 8.01
C THR A 38 -6.90 -8.09 9.28
N CYS A 39 -7.36 -8.79 10.30
CA CYS A 39 -7.53 -8.20 11.63
C CYS A 39 -6.15 -7.77 12.18
N CYS A 40 -6.11 -6.56 12.68
CA CYS A 40 -4.92 -5.97 13.28
C CYS A 40 -5.36 -5.16 14.52
N ASP A 41 -5.20 -5.75 15.68
CA ASP A 41 -5.66 -5.23 16.99
C ASP A 41 -4.87 -4.01 17.50
N ILE A 42 -3.72 -3.73 16.87
CA ILE A 42 -2.89 -2.56 17.20
C ILE A 42 -3.30 -1.28 16.45
N VAL A 43 -4.32 -1.34 15.59
CA VAL A 43 -4.80 -0.17 14.85
C VAL A 43 -6.29 0.05 15.05
N ALA A 44 -6.72 1.29 14.94
CA ALA A 44 -8.13 1.63 15.07
C ALA A 44 -8.95 1.16 13.84
N LEU A 45 -10.21 0.76 14.08
CA LEU A 45 -11.14 0.27 13.06
C LEU A 45 -11.22 1.17 11.82
N HIS A 46 -11.34 2.49 12.02
CA HIS A 46 -11.45 3.45 10.91
C HIS A 46 -10.18 3.50 10.04
N TYR A 47 -9.00 3.23 10.62
CA TYR A 47 -7.76 3.11 9.86
C TYR A 47 -7.80 1.84 9.00
N ALA A 48 -8.11 0.68 9.59
CA ALA A 48 -8.20 -0.59 8.87
C ALA A 48 -9.21 -0.50 7.72
N ALA A 49 -10.42 0.02 7.99
CA ALA A 49 -11.45 0.22 6.97
C ALA A 49 -10.97 1.12 5.82
N THR A 50 -10.29 2.22 6.15
CA THR A 50 -9.75 3.14 5.14
C THR A 50 -8.69 2.45 4.27
N LYS A 51 -7.80 1.66 4.87
CA LYS A 51 -6.74 0.93 4.13
C LYS A 51 -7.30 -0.20 3.28
N ALA A 52 -8.39 -0.86 3.71
CA ALA A 52 -9.14 -1.81 2.90
C ALA A 52 -9.79 -1.11 1.68
N ALA A 53 -10.35 0.07 1.87
CA ALA A 53 -10.94 0.85 0.79
C ALA A 53 -9.90 1.24 -0.28
N LEU A 54 -8.66 1.56 0.09
CA LEU A 54 -7.58 1.85 -0.88
C LEU A 54 -7.24 0.63 -1.76
N ILE A 55 -7.34 -0.57 -1.21
CA ILE A 55 -7.19 -1.82 -1.96
C ILE A 55 -8.34 -1.96 -2.98
N GLY A 56 -9.57 -1.69 -2.55
CA GLY A 56 -10.74 -1.67 -3.43
C GLY A 56 -10.59 -0.68 -4.59
N ILE A 57 -10.17 0.56 -4.28
CA ILE A 57 -9.88 1.60 -5.28
C ILE A 57 -8.83 1.11 -6.27
N ALA A 58 -7.71 0.54 -5.80
CA ALA A 58 -6.64 0.09 -6.68
C ALA A 58 -7.13 -0.99 -7.65
N LYS A 59 -7.87 -1.99 -7.17
CA LYS A 59 -8.41 -3.07 -8.00
C LYS A 59 -9.43 -2.56 -9.02
N HIS A 60 -10.32 -1.69 -8.62
CA HIS A 60 -11.35 -1.14 -9.50
C HIS A 60 -10.73 -0.27 -10.60
N LEU A 61 -9.87 0.67 -10.22
CA LEU A 61 -9.15 1.52 -11.18
C LEU A 61 -8.25 0.69 -12.12
N ALA A 62 -7.61 -0.38 -11.64
CA ALA A 62 -6.83 -1.25 -12.52
C ALA A 62 -7.66 -1.80 -13.67
N GLY A 63 -8.88 -2.29 -13.40
CA GLY A 63 -9.80 -2.77 -14.43
C GLY A 63 -10.21 -1.68 -15.41
N GLU A 64 -10.57 -0.50 -14.89
CA GLU A 64 -11.04 0.62 -15.72
C GLU A 64 -9.91 1.29 -16.53
N GLN A 65 -8.70 1.36 -15.99
CA GLN A 65 -7.63 2.19 -16.54
C GLN A 65 -6.63 1.41 -17.41
N SER A 66 -6.60 0.08 -17.32
CA SER A 66 -5.72 -0.76 -18.14
C SER A 66 -5.87 -0.56 -19.66
N PRO A 67 -7.08 -0.36 -20.22
CA PRO A 67 -7.21 -0.05 -21.65
C PRO A 67 -6.51 1.22 -22.11
N TYR A 68 -6.20 2.12 -21.18
CA TYR A 68 -5.47 3.38 -21.45
C TYR A 68 -3.97 3.25 -21.16
N GLY A 69 -3.46 2.04 -20.93
CA GLY A 69 -2.04 1.80 -20.61
C GLY A 69 -1.63 2.20 -19.19
N ILE A 70 -2.60 2.41 -18.29
CA ILE A 70 -2.33 2.81 -16.90
C ILE A 70 -2.43 1.58 -15.99
N SER A 71 -1.35 1.28 -15.27
CA SER A 71 -1.38 0.26 -14.23
C SER A 71 -1.69 0.87 -12.86
N VAL A 72 -2.47 0.15 -12.06
CA VAL A 72 -2.83 0.59 -10.70
C VAL A 72 -2.64 -0.55 -9.74
N ASN A 73 -1.81 -0.35 -8.73
CA ASN A 73 -1.50 -1.36 -7.72
C ASN A 73 -1.61 -0.77 -6.30
N ALA A 74 -1.64 -1.62 -5.31
CA ALA A 74 -1.53 -1.24 -3.91
C ALA A 74 -0.30 -1.89 -3.28
N VAL A 75 0.36 -1.17 -2.39
CA VAL A 75 1.39 -1.72 -1.50
C VAL A 75 0.80 -1.75 -0.10
N ALA A 76 0.94 -2.88 0.56
CA ALA A 76 0.43 -3.11 1.92
C ALA A 76 1.58 -3.39 2.89
N PRO A 77 2.20 -2.33 3.46
CA PRO A 77 3.25 -2.49 4.45
C PRO A 77 2.74 -3.14 5.73
N GLY A 78 3.58 -3.98 6.33
CA GLY A 78 3.46 -4.43 7.70
C GLY A 78 4.03 -3.41 8.68
N ARG A 79 4.77 -3.89 9.68
CA ARG A 79 5.42 -3.03 10.68
C ARG A 79 6.74 -2.46 10.12
N ILE A 80 6.71 -1.17 9.83
CA ILE A 80 7.86 -0.45 9.24
C ILE A 80 8.44 0.50 10.29
N ASP A 81 9.75 0.44 10.49
CA ASP A 81 10.49 1.35 11.37
C ASP A 81 10.51 2.75 10.78
N THR A 82 9.68 3.63 11.35
CA THR A 82 9.49 5.03 10.93
C THR A 82 9.41 5.95 12.13
N LEU A 83 9.44 7.26 11.89
CA LEU A 83 9.25 8.27 12.95
C LEU A 83 7.93 8.09 13.71
N LEU A 84 6.89 7.59 13.06
CA LEU A 84 5.60 7.28 13.67
C LEU A 84 5.73 6.23 14.78
N MET A 85 6.73 5.34 14.66
CA MET A 85 7.00 4.27 15.62
C MET A 85 7.83 4.71 16.84
N ARG A 86 8.34 5.94 16.87
CA ARG A 86 9.17 6.45 17.99
C ARG A 86 8.44 6.51 19.33
N GLY A 87 7.11 6.52 19.33
CA GLY A 87 6.28 6.40 20.53
C GLY A 87 6.01 4.97 21.00
N THR A 88 6.54 3.98 20.29
CA THR A 88 6.35 2.57 20.63
C THR A 88 7.46 2.11 21.57
N THR A 89 7.09 1.32 22.59
CA THR A 89 8.07 0.81 23.55
C THR A 89 9.04 -0.20 22.90
N PRO A 90 10.27 -0.36 23.42
CA PRO A 90 11.21 -1.38 22.95
C PRO A 90 10.61 -2.79 22.95
N GLU A 91 9.81 -3.12 23.98
CA GLU A 91 9.15 -4.41 24.15
C GLU A 91 8.13 -4.67 23.03
N ALA A 92 7.34 -3.65 22.66
CA ALA A 92 6.37 -3.75 21.57
C ALA A 92 7.06 -3.89 20.20
N ASN A 93 8.20 -3.25 20.01
CA ASN A 93 9.01 -3.42 18.80
C ASN A 93 9.64 -4.81 18.72
N GLU A 94 10.14 -5.33 19.84
CA GLU A 94 10.69 -6.69 19.90
C GLU A 94 9.59 -7.74 19.67
N ALA A 95 8.42 -7.58 20.27
CA ALA A 95 7.27 -8.45 20.01
C ALA A 95 6.89 -8.46 18.51
N ALA A 96 6.88 -7.28 17.86
CA ALA A 96 6.60 -7.16 16.45
C ALA A 96 7.70 -7.81 15.57
N ARG A 97 8.97 -7.68 15.96
CA ARG A 97 10.09 -8.35 15.31
C ARG A 97 9.95 -9.87 15.37
N LEU A 98 9.65 -10.40 16.55
CA LEU A 98 9.46 -11.85 16.78
C LEU A 98 8.24 -12.40 16.03
N ALA A 99 7.17 -11.61 15.90
CA ALA A 99 5.99 -11.98 15.14
C ALA A 99 6.19 -11.93 13.62
N THR A 100 7.28 -11.31 13.15
CA THR A 100 7.61 -11.23 11.73
C THR A 100 8.51 -12.40 11.32
N PRO A 101 8.11 -13.27 10.37
CA PRO A 101 8.92 -14.43 9.95
C PRO A 101 10.36 -14.08 9.54
N LEU A 102 10.59 -12.95 8.86
CA LEU A 102 11.94 -12.49 8.53
C LEU A 102 12.73 -11.92 9.72
N GLN A 103 12.18 -12.00 10.95
CA GLN A 103 12.83 -11.67 12.21
C GLN A 103 13.42 -10.24 12.28
N ARG A 104 12.81 -9.30 11.57
CA ARG A 104 13.14 -7.87 11.62
C ARG A 104 11.92 -7.01 11.34
N LEU A 105 11.97 -5.75 11.73
CA LEU A 105 11.05 -4.73 11.23
C LEU A 105 11.38 -4.40 9.78
N GLY A 106 10.37 -4.02 9.02
CA GLY A 106 10.59 -3.44 7.69
C GLY A 106 11.21 -2.05 7.79
N THR A 107 11.83 -1.60 6.74
CA THR A 107 12.35 -0.24 6.59
C THR A 107 11.57 0.54 5.53
N PRO A 108 11.59 1.88 5.55
CA PRO A 108 11.03 2.68 4.46
C PRO A 108 11.60 2.28 3.09
N LYS A 109 12.87 1.85 3.05
CA LYS A 109 13.52 1.38 1.82
C LYS A 109 12.88 0.10 1.28
N ASP A 110 12.48 -0.84 2.13
CA ASP A 110 11.79 -2.05 1.70
C ASP A 110 10.50 -1.71 0.94
N VAL A 111 9.73 -0.75 1.47
CA VAL A 111 8.50 -0.26 0.85
C VAL A 111 8.79 0.50 -0.45
N ALA A 112 9.75 1.43 -0.41
CA ALA A 112 10.14 2.24 -1.56
C ALA A 112 10.62 1.39 -2.75
N THR A 113 11.39 0.31 -2.48
CA THR A 113 11.86 -0.61 -3.52
C THR A 113 10.71 -1.33 -4.22
N THR A 114 9.68 -1.73 -3.47
CA THR A 114 8.47 -2.33 -4.06
C THR A 114 7.70 -1.30 -4.92
N CYS A 115 7.56 -0.06 -4.45
CA CYS A 115 6.96 1.00 -5.26
C CYS A 115 7.77 1.24 -6.53
N LEU A 116 9.09 1.31 -6.44
CA LEU A 116 9.98 1.49 -7.59
C LEU A 116 9.82 0.34 -8.61
N PHE A 117 9.75 -0.91 -8.15
CA PHE A 117 9.45 -2.05 -9.03
C PHE A 117 8.13 -1.84 -9.77
N LEU A 118 7.04 -1.54 -9.06
CA LEU A 118 5.70 -1.37 -9.64
C LEU A 118 5.60 -0.17 -10.60
N THR A 119 6.46 0.83 -10.46
CA THR A 119 6.49 2.02 -11.31
C THR A 119 7.61 2.01 -12.36
N SER A 120 8.32 0.89 -12.50
CA SER A 120 9.38 0.69 -13.50
C SER A 120 8.91 -0.21 -14.65
N THR A 121 9.76 -0.32 -15.67
CA THR A 121 9.54 -1.26 -16.77
C THR A 121 9.52 -2.72 -16.32
N ALA A 122 10.18 -3.06 -15.20
CA ALA A 122 10.15 -4.42 -14.62
C ALA A 122 8.76 -4.79 -14.10
N GLY A 123 7.96 -3.81 -13.67
CA GLY A 123 6.58 -3.99 -13.23
C GLY A 123 5.52 -3.75 -14.33
N ALA A 124 5.91 -3.58 -15.59
CA ALA A 124 5.02 -3.13 -16.67
C ALA A 124 3.82 -4.08 -16.93
N PHE A 125 3.90 -5.34 -16.52
CA PHE A 125 2.80 -6.31 -16.68
C PHE A 125 2.08 -6.61 -15.35
N VAL A 126 2.24 -5.73 -14.34
CA VAL A 126 1.64 -5.88 -13.01
C VAL A 126 0.60 -4.79 -12.82
N THR A 127 -0.67 -5.19 -12.71
CA THR A 127 -1.78 -4.28 -12.39
C THR A 127 -2.83 -4.98 -11.54
N GLY A 128 -3.59 -4.25 -10.73
CA GLY A 128 -4.62 -4.77 -9.84
C GLY A 128 -4.09 -5.54 -8.63
N GLN A 129 -2.78 -5.55 -8.40
CA GLN A 129 -2.17 -6.33 -7.35
C GLN A 129 -2.09 -5.58 -6.01
N VAL A 130 -2.08 -6.38 -4.95
CA VAL A 130 -1.77 -5.90 -3.59
C VAL A 130 -0.47 -6.56 -3.16
N CYS A 131 0.60 -5.79 -3.13
CA CYS A 131 1.93 -6.28 -2.76
C CYS A 131 2.14 -6.09 -1.25
N ASP A 132 2.14 -7.19 -0.50
CA ASP A 132 2.47 -7.16 0.92
C ASP A 132 3.97 -6.97 1.12
N VAL A 133 4.33 -5.93 1.86
CA VAL A 133 5.71 -5.65 2.30
C VAL A 133 5.75 -5.81 3.81
N SER A 134 5.60 -7.04 4.27
CA SER A 134 5.34 -7.36 5.67
C SER A 134 6.37 -8.30 6.33
N GLY A 135 7.37 -8.74 5.57
CA GLY A 135 8.34 -9.73 6.09
C GLY A 135 7.72 -11.10 6.41
N GLY A 136 6.57 -11.40 5.78
CA GLY A 136 5.80 -12.63 6.03
C GLY A 136 4.81 -12.52 7.19
N TRP A 137 4.64 -11.34 7.80
CA TRP A 137 3.67 -11.15 8.89
C TRP A 137 2.24 -11.47 8.44
N LEU A 138 1.89 -11.20 7.20
CA LEU A 138 0.68 -11.68 6.53
C LEU A 138 1.10 -12.63 5.40
N LEU A 139 0.62 -13.86 5.46
CA LEU A 139 0.73 -14.87 4.40
C LEU A 139 -0.69 -15.10 3.86
N SER A 140 -0.91 -14.80 2.60
CA SER A 140 -2.22 -14.88 1.93
C SER A 140 -2.14 -15.66 0.62
#